data_f310de5beba80a2aca78015ae9dc6ea8
#
_entry.id   f310de5beba80a2aca78015ae9dc6ea8
#
_cell.length_a   1.000
_cell.length_b   1.000
_cell.length_c   1.000
_cell.angle_alpha   90.00
_cell.angle_beta   90.00
_cell.angle_gamma   90.00
#
_symmetry.space_group_name_H-M   'P 1'
#
loop_
_entity.id
_entity.type
_entity.pdbx_description
1 polymer ?
#
loop_
_entity_poly.entity_id
_entity_poly.type
_entity_poly.pdbx_seq_one_letter_code
_entity_poly.pdbx_strand_id
1 'polypeptide(L)'
;VNAMLWRTSPAATELEELATDWVRQLVGLPETFRGHINDTASISSFVALAAARHRVPGLDIRAKGLAGRSDVPPLVVYCSEQAHSSIDKAVIALGLGHDHLRKIPTDDVFRMDVGALERAVAEDRAAGRLPIAVVATAGTTSTTSVDPIPAIAALARREGMWLHVDAAYA
;
A
#
# COMPACT_ATOMS: atom_id res chain seq x y z
N VAL A 1 24.53 -7.36 -13.45
CA VAL A 1 23.70 -8.54 -13.84
C VAL A 1 22.28 -8.07 -14.06
N ASN A 2 21.69 -8.34 -15.21
CA ASN A 2 20.31 -7.95 -15.52
C ASN A 2 19.37 -9.09 -15.11
N ALA A 3 19.07 -9.16 -13.82
CA ALA A 3 18.27 -10.23 -13.21
C ALA A 3 16.77 -9.91 -13.10
N MET A 4 16.33 -8.77 -13.67
CA MET A 4 14.98 -8.23 -13.44
C MET A 4 13.87 -8.89 -14.26
N LEU A 5 14.21 -9.71 -15.26
CA LEU A 5 13.23 -10.34 -16.13
C LEU A 5 13.55 -11.82 -16.30
N TRP A 6 12.54 -12.66 -16.21
CA TRP A 6 12.67 -14.09 -16.47
C TRP A 6 13.34 -14.38 -17.82
N ARG A 7 12.98 -13.64 -18.85
CA ARG A 7 13.54 -13.82 -20.21
C ARG A 7 15.05 -13.56 -20.29
N THR A 8 15.58 -12.65 -19.47
CA THR A 8 17.01 -12.28 -19.48
C THR A 8 17.80 -12.99 -18.39
N SER A 9 17.14 -13.52 -17.38
CA SER A 9 17.77 -14.23 -16.26
C SER A 9 16.82 -15.25 -15.63
N PRO A 10 16.51 -16.35 -16.34
CA PRO A 10 15.57 -17.36 -15.83
C PRO A 10 16.05 -17.98 -14.51
N ALA A 11 17.33 -18.28 -14.39
CA ALA A 11 17.89 -18.87 -13.17
C ALA A 11 17.75 -17.94 -11.94
N ALA A 12 17.93 -16.63 -12.11
CA ALA A 12 17.75 -15.69 -11.01
C ALA A 12 16.27 -15.57 -10.61
N THR A 13 15.35 -15.62 -11.57
CA THR A 13 13.90 -15.61 -11.29
C THR A 13 13.48 -16.86 -10.53
N GLU A 14 13.94 -18.04 -10.94
CA GLU A 14 13.63 -19.29 -10.21
C GLU A 14 14.19 -19.28 -8.78
N LEU A 15 15.40 -18.76 -8.58
CA LEU A 15 15.99 -18.59 -7.26
C LEU A 15 15.20 -17.59 -6.38
N GLU A 16 14.72 -16.50 -6.96
CA GLU A 16 13.87 -15.51 -6.27
C GLU A 16 12.55 -16.15 -5.82
N GLU A 17 11.88 -16.86 -6.73
CA GLU A 17 10.63 -17.57 -6.41
C GLU A 17 10.83 -18.58 -5.29
N LEU A 18 11.89 -19.38 -5.35
CA LEU A 18 12.22 -20.36 -4.32
C LEU A 18 12.54 -19.69 -2.97
N ALA A 19 13.40 -18.68 -2.97
CA ALA A 19 13.81 -17.98 -1.75
C ALA A 19 12.62 -17.26 -1.08
N THR A 20 11.77 -16.60 -1.89
CA THR A 20 10.58 -15.92 -1.36
C THR A 20 9.52 -16.91 -0.87
N ASP A 21 9.40 -18.09 -1.49
CA ASP A 21 8.52 -19.14 -0.97
C ASP A 21 9.01 -19.71 0.37
N TRP A 22 10.33 -19.86 0.55
CA TRP A 22 10.89 -20.23 1.86
C TRP A 22 10.59 -19.17 2.93
N VAL A 23 10.74 -17.88 2.60
CA VAL A 23 10.37 -16.80 3.52
C VAL A 23 8.87 -16.84 3.83
N ARG A 24 8.01 -17.04 2.82
CA ARG A 24 6.57 -17.21 3.01
C ARG A 24 6.25 -18.31 4.03
N GLN A 25 6.90 -19.47 3.89
CA GLN A 25 6.72 -20.61 4.81
C GLN A 25 7.22 -20.27 6.22
N LEU A 26 8.38 -19.64 6.34
CA LEU A 26 8.98 -19.27 7.63
C LEU A 26 8.09 -18.30 8.43
N VAL A 27 7.43 -17.35 7.74
CA VAL A 27 6.52 -16.39 8.38
C VAL A 27 5.07 -16.87 8.46
N GLY A 28 4.78 -18.08 7.98
CA GLY A 28 3.46 -18.72 8.07
C GLY A 28 2.39 -18.12 7.15
N LEU A 29 2.77 -17.51 6.02
CA LEU A 29 1.81 -16.96 5.07
C LEU A 29 1.19 -18.08 4.19
N PRO A 30 -0.10 -17.95 3.81
CA PRO A 30 -0.78 -18.88 2.93
C PRO A 30 -0.09 -19.05 1.57
N GLU A 31 -0.33 -20.20 0.91
CA GLU A 31 0.22 -20.52 -0.42
C GLU A 31 -0.24 -19.56 -1.54
N THR A 32 -1.30 -18.81 -1.29
CA THR A 32 -1.78 -17.77 -2.22
C THR A 32 -0.89 -16.54 -2.30
N PHE A 33 0.01 -16.35 -1.33
CA PHE A 33 0.99 -15.27 -1.36
C PHE A 33 2.14 -15.61 -2.31
N ARG A 34 2.57 -14.61 -3.07
CA ARG A 34 3.76 -14.65 -3.92
C ARG A 34 4.73 -13.58 -3.46
N GLY A 35 6.01 -13.92 -3.42
CA GLY A 35 7.06 -13.01 -3.05
C GLY A 35 7.70 -12.35 -4.26
N HIS A 36 8.24 -11.17 -4.06
CA HIS A 36 9.08 -10.45 -5.01
C HIS A 36 10.10 -9.61 -4.24
N ILE A 37 11.36 -9.65 -4.67
CA ILE A 37 12.43 -8.91 -4.01
C ILE A 37 12.57 -7.53 -4.67
N ASN A 38 12.39 -6.49 -3.88
CA ASN A 38 12.64 -5.11 -4.28
C ASN A 38 13.93 -4.60 -3.61
N ASP A 39 14.52 -3.54 -4.15
CA ASP A 39 15.73 -2.95 -3.61
C ASP A 39 15.58 -2.44 -2.18
N THR A 40 14.40 -1.92 -1.84
CA THR A 40 14.09 -1.35 -0.52
C THR A 40 12.60 -1.50 -0.19
N ALA A 41 12.25 -1.41 1.10
CA ALA A 41 10.87 -1.33 1.54
C ALA A 41 10.12 -0.12 0.93
N SER A 42 10.83 0.98 0.67
CA SER A 42 10.25 2.16 -0.02
C SER A 42 9.79 1.83 -1.44
N ILE A 43 10.56 1.01 -2.17
CA ILE A 43 10.16 0.54 -3.50
C ILE A 43 9.01 -0.45 -3.39
N SER A 44 9.01 -1.33 -2.39
CA SER A 44 7.87 -2.25 -2.14
C SER A 44 6.57 -1.49 -1.91
N SER A 45 6.59 -0.45 -1.08
CA SER A 45 5.42 0.41 -0.84
C SER A 45 4.99 1.16 -2.10
N PHE A 46 5.95 1.67 -2.88
CA PHE A 46 5.66 2.31 -4.16
C PHE A 46 4.97 1.35 -5.14
N VAL A 47 5.49 0.13 -5.29
CA VAL A 47 4.91 -0.89 -6.18
C VAL A 47 3.52 -1.31 -5.71
N ALA A 48 3.31 -1.50 -4.40
CA ALA A 48 2.02 -1.83 -3.82
C ALA A 48 0.96 -0.73 -4.09
N LEU A 49 1.33 0.54 -3.91
CA LEU A 49 0.43 1.67 -4.19
C LEU A 49 0.21 1.88 -5.70
N ALA A 50 1.22 1.59 -6.53
CA ALA A 50 1.05 1.57 -8.00
C ALA A 50 0.04 0.50 -8.42
N ALA A 51 0.09 -0.69 -7.82
CA ALA A 51 -0.87 -1.76 -8.06
C ALA A 51 -2.29 -1.36 -7.58
N ALA A 52 -2.41 -0.74 -6.40
CA ALA A 52 -3.67 -0.20 -5.89
C ALA A 52 -4.30 0.79 -6.87
N ARG A 53 -3.50 1.74 -7.37
CA ARG A 53 -3.94 2.71 -8.38
C ARG A 53 -4.34 2.02 -9.69
N HIS A 54 -3.55 1.05 -10.15
CA HIS A 54 -3.83 0.31 -11.39
C HIS A 54 -5.14 -0.49 -11.32
N ARG A 55 -5.50 -0.98 -10.13
CA ARG A 55 -6.72 -1.76 -9.90
C ARG A 55 -8.01 -0.94 -9.98
N VAL A 56 -7.94 0.40 -9.94
CA VAL A 56 -9.11 1.26 -10.01
C VAL A 56 -9.84 1.04 -11.34
N PRO A 57 -11.10 0.59 -11.32
CA PRO A 57 -11.85 0.31 -12.55
C PRO A 57 -12.01 1.57 -13.40
N GLY A 58 -11.81 1.43 -14.71
CA GLY A 58 -12.00 2.54 -15.67
C GLY A 58 -10.91 3.61 -15.67
N LEU A 59 -9.93 3.53 -14.77
CA LEU A 59 -8.83 4.51 -14.69
C LEU A 59 -7.94 4.49 -15.92
N ASP A 60 -7.65 3.29 -16.46
CA ASP A 60 -6.79 3.08 -17.63
C ASP A 60 -5.45 3.85 -17.54
N ILE A 61 -4.84 3.77 -16.35
CA ILE A 61 -3.66 4.58 -15.98
C ILE A 61 -2.48 4.39 -16.93
N ARG A 62 -2.31 3.18 -17.51
CA ARG A 62 -1.20 2.88 -18.41
C ARG A 62 -1.30 3.61 -19.74
N ALA A 63 -2.51 3.79 -20.25
CA ALA A 63 -2.73 4.46 -21.53
C ALA A 63 -2.93 5.97 -21.36
N LYS A 64 -3.63 6.39 -20.31
CA LYS A 64 -4.13 7.77 -20.19
C LYS A 64 -3.39 8.62 -19.15
N GLY A 65 -2.65 8.00 -18.20
CA GLY A 65 -2.07 8.75 -17.09
C GLY A 65 -3.11 9.38 -16.17
N LEU A 66 -2.71 10.35 -15.35
CA LEU A 66 -3.58 11.15 -14.46
C LEU A 66 -3.62 12.63 -14.84
N ALA A 67 -2.59 13.13 -15.51
CA ALA A 67 -2.49 14.56 -15.80
C ALA A 67 -3.63 15.03 -16.72
N GLY A 68 -4.31 16.11 -16.34
CA GLY A 68 -5.40 16.70 -17.11
C GLY A 68 -6.73 15.89 -17.13
N ARG A 69 -6.85 14.86 -16.29
CA ARG A 69 -8.04 14.01 -16.21
C ARG A 69 -9.12 14.64 -15.32
N SER A 70 -10.12 15.25 -15.93
CA SER A 70 -11.32 15.74 -15.21
C SER A 70 -12.38 14.66 -14.99
N ASP A 71 -12.26 13.52 -15.67
CA ASP A 71 -13.14 12.36 -15.57
C ASP A 71 -12.78 11.41 -14.41
N VAL A 72 -11.68 11.65 -13.72
CA VAL A 72 -11.20 10.84 -12.60
C VAL A 72 -11.42 11.61 -11.30
N PRO A 73 -12.16 11.06 -10.32
CA PRO A 73 -12.26 11.68 -9.00
C PRO A 73 -10.89 11.66 -8.29
N PRO A 74 -10.67 12.55 -7.31
CA PRO A 74 -9.46 12.52 -6.50
C PRO A 74 -9.29 11.16 -5.82
N LEU A 75 -8.16 10.49 -6.06
CA LEU A 75 -7.83 9.19 -5.52
C LEU A 75 -7.15 9.34 -4.15
N VAL A 76 -7.69 8.75 -3.09
CA VAL A 76 -7.22 8.95 -1.72
C VAL A 76 -6.56 7.71 -1.17
N VAL A 77 -5.41 7.90 -0.52
CA VAL A 77 -4.66 6.90 0.23
C VAL A 77 -4.67 7.27 1.71
N TYR A 78 -4.81 6.29 2.58
CA TYR A 78 -4.82 6.48 4.04
C TYR A 78 -3.62 5.79 4.67
N CYS A 79 -3.02 6.42 5.67
CA CYS A 79 -2.03 5.79 6.55
C CYS A 79 -2.05 6.48 7.92
N SER A 80 -1.46 5.86 8.93
CA SER A 80 -1.33 6.53 10.23
C SER A 80 -0.33 7.70 10.15
N GLU A 81 -0.43 8.64 11.07
CA GLU A 81 0.57 9.71 11.23
C GLU A 81 1.96 9.19 11.59
N GLN A 82 2.05 7.92 12.07
CA GLN A 82 3.29 7.23 12.37
C GLN A 82 3.86 6.46 11.17
N ALA A 83 3.19 6.44 10.01
CA ALA A 83 3.67 5.76 8.83
C ALA A 83 4.98 6.37 8.33
N HIS A 84 5.87 5.52 7.82
CA HIS A 84 7.16 5.96 7.28
C HIS A 84 6.97 6.87 6.06
N SER A 85 7.86 7.85 5.89
CA SER A 85 7.81 8.85 4.81
C SER A 85 7.88 8.27 3.39
N SER A 86 8.19 6.98 3.23
CA SER A 86 8.11 6.29 1.94
C SER A 86 6.71 6.33 1.34
N ILE A 87 5.67 6.34 2.18
CA ILE A 87 4.28 6.42 1.74
C ILE A 87 4.00 7.79 1.12
N ASP A 88 4.45 8.87 1.77
CA ASP A 88 4.34 10.24 1.24
C ASP A 88 5.05 10.36 -0.13
N LYS A 89 6.28 9.85 -0.22
CA LYS A 89 7.06 9.86 -1.45
C LYS A 89 6.40 9.04 -2.57
N ALA A 90 5.84 7.86 -2.22
CA ALA A 90 5.15 7.02 -3.19
C ALA A 90 3.90 7.70 -3.76
N VAL A 91 3.08 8.32 -2.92
CA VAL A 91 1.87 9.05 -3.34
C VAL A 91 2.22 10.21 -4.26
N ILE A 92 3.28 10.98 -3.94
CA ILE A 92 3.78 12.06 -4.79
C ILE A 92 4.29 11.52 -6.12
N ALA A 93 5.18 10.53 -6.11
CA ALA A 93 5.78 9.96 -7.31
C ALA A 93 4.76 9.26 -8.23
N LEU A 94 3.68 8.74 -7.67
CA LEU A 94 2.57 8.16 -8.43
C LEU A 94 1.63 9.21 -9.05
N GLY A 95 1.85 10.49 -8.81
CA GLY A 95 1.03 11.57 -9.34
C GLY A 95 -0.35 11.69 -8.68
N LEU A 96 -0.52 11.09 -7.49
CA LEU A 96 -1.75 11.25 -6.70
C LEU A 96 -1.80 12.62 -6.03
N GLY A 97 -0.62 13.14 -5.63
CA GLY A 97 -0.49 14.39 -4.88
C GLY A 97 -0.56 14.19 -3.36
N HIS A 98 0.26 14.94 -2.63
CA HIS A 98 0.35 14.82 -1.17
C HIS A 98 -0.98 15.14 -0.47
N ASP A 99 -1.78 16.06 -1.01
CA ASP A 99 -3.08 16.46 -0.45
C ASP A 99 -4.12 15.32 -0.46
N HIS A 100 -3.84 14.25 -1.20
CA HIS A 100 -4.68 13.05 -1.26
C HIS A 100 -4.15 11.90 -0.38
N LEU A 101 -3.12 12.15 0.42
CA LEU A 101 -2.68 11.27 1.49
C LEU A 101 -3.31 11.71 2.82
N ARG A 102 -4.28 10.95 3.31
CA ARG A 102 -4.95 11.22 4.60
C ARG A 102 -4.16 10.55 5.72
N LYS A 103 -3.52 11.37 6.56
CA LYS A 103 -2.90 10.92 7.80
C LYS A 103 -3.98 10.74 8.87
N ILE A 104 -4.07 9.52 9.38
CA ILE A 104 -5.05 9.14 10.41
C ILE A 104 -4.37 9.26 11.78
N PRO A 105 -5.03 9.88 12.77
CA PRO A 105 -4.48 9.97 14.12
C PRO A 105 -4.29 8.59 14.74
N THR A 106 -3.46 8.55 15.75
CA THR A 106 -3.17 7.33 16.52
C THR A 106 -3.79 7.38 17.92
N ASP A 107 -3.90 6.21 18.53
CA ASP A 107 -4.25 6.07 19.96
C ASP A 107 -3.03 6.38 20.86
N ASP A 108 -3.23 6.27 22.18
CA ASP A 108 -2.20 6.55 23.20
C ASP A 108 -0.98 5.62 23.14
N VAL A 109 -1.04 4.54 22.37
CA VAL A 109 0.06 3.61 22.11
C VAL A 109 0.52 3.63 20.65
N PHE A 110 0.23 4.73 19.97
CA PHE A 110 0.68 5.04 18.59
C PHE A 110 0.17 4.07 17.52
N ARG A 111 -0.98 3.43 17.71
CA ARG A 111 -1.65 2.60 16.70
C ARG A 111 -2.71 3.42 15.96
N MET A 112 -2.91 3.18 14.68
CA MET A 112 -3.95 3.86 13.89
C MET A 112 -5.33 3.74 14.58
N ASP A 113 -6.00 4.88 14.78
CA ASP A 113 -7.40 4.90 15.21
C ASP A 113 -8.32 4.47 14.06
N VAL A 114 -8.84 3.24 14.15
CA VAL A 114 -9.71 2.68 13.11
C VAL A 114 -11.03 3.44 13.00
N GLY A 115 -11.55 3.98 14.10
CA GLY A 115 -12.75 4.80 14.08
C GLY A 115 -12.54 6.12 13.34
N ALA A 116 -11.37 6.74 13.51
CA ALA A 116 -10.98 7.92 12.74
C ALA A 116 -10.79 7.59 11.25
N LEU A 117 -10.18 6.45 10.94
CA LEU A 117 -10.05 5.97 9.55
C LEU A 117 -11.44 5.79 8.91
N GLU A 118 -12.37 5.15 9.61
CA GLU A 118 -13.73 4.92 9.10
C GLU A 118 -14.46 6.24 8.80
N ARG A 119 -14.37 7.22 9.72
CA ARG A 119 -14.93 8.56 9.49
C ARG A 119 -14.28 9.25 8.29
N ALA A 120 -12.96 9.22 8.17
CA ALA A 120 -12.24 9.83 7.06
C ALA A 120 -12.65 9.24 5.70
N VAL A 121 -12.81 7.92 5.62
CA VAL A 121 -13.29 7.24 4.41
C VAL A 121 -14.71 7.69 4.04
N ALA A 122 -15.61 7.77 5.03
CA ALA A 122 -16.99 8.22 4.81
C ALA A 122 -17.06 9.69 4.33
N GLU A 123 -16.27 10.56 4.94
CA GLU A 123 -16.14 11.99 4.55
C GLU A 123 -15.63 12.12 3.11
N ASP A 124 -14.59 11.38 2.75
CA ASP A 124 -14.02 11.45 1.40
C ASP A 124 -15.01 10.96 0.35
N ARG A 125 -15.75 9.88 0.63
CA ARG A 125 -16.82 9.43 -0.27
C ARG A 125 -17.93 10.44 -0.42
N ALA A 126 -18.36 11.06 0.67
CA ALA A 126 -19.38 12.10 0.64
C ALA A 126 -18.92 13.33 -0.16
N ALA A 127 -17.61 13.62 -0.17
CA ALA A 127 -17.00 14.68 -0.95
C ALA A 127 -16.71 14.29 -2.43
N GLY A 128 -17.14 13.12 -2.88
CA GLY A 128 -16.91 12.64 -4.25
C GLY A 128 -15.48 12.18 -4.52
N ARG A 129 -14.68 11.93 -3.47
CA ARG A 129 -13.34 11.36 -3.59
C ARG A 129 -13.41 9.83 -3.63
N LEU A 130 -12.39 9.20 -4.19
CA LEU A 130 -12.32 7.75 -4.29
C LEU A 130 -11.23 7.19 -3.37
N PRO A 131 -11.59 6.58 -2.23
CA PRO A 131 -10.68 5.78 -1.41
C PRO A 131 -10.12 4.60 -2.20
N ILE A 132 -8.79 4.51 -2.40
CA ILE A 132 -8.18 3.44 -3.19
C ILE A 132 -7.31 2.49 -2.37
N ALA A 133 -6.68 2.98 -1.30
CA ALA A 133 -5.77 2.17 -0.51
C ALA A 133 -5.69 2.66 0.95
N VAL A 134 -5.45 1.73 1.85
CA VAL A 134 -4.98 2.00 3.21
C VAL A 134 -3.67 1.27 3.46
N VAL A 135 -2.73 1.96 4.12
CA VAL A 135 -1.46 1.40 4.56
C VAL A 135 -1.50 1.23 6.07
N ALA A 136 -1.44 -0.01 6.52
CA ALA A 136 -1.25 -0.37 7.92
C ALA A 136 0.22 -0.66 8.16
N THR A 137 0.76 -0.32 9.33
CA THR A 137 2.17 -0.54 9.66
C THR A 137 2.29 -1.61 10.75
N ALA A 138 3.19 -2.57 10.53
CA ALA A 138 3.63 -3.52 11.54
C ALA A 138 5.05 -3.15 11.96
N GLY A 139 5.21 -2.51 13.13
CA GLY A 139 6.49 -1.97 13.58
C GLY A 139 6.79 -0.59 13.00
N THR A 140 6.16 0.46 13.54
CA THR A 140 6.42 1.84 13.13
C THR A 140 7.86 2.26 13.44
N THR A 141 8.44 3.10 12.59
CA THR A 141 9.87 3.49 12.66
C THR A 141 10.28 4.08 14.00
N SER A 142 9.44 4.90 14.61
CA SER A 142 9.79 5.63 15.84
C SER A 142 9.33 4.93 17.11
N THR A 143 8.22 4.20 17.07
CA THR A 143 7.56 3.65 18.27
C THR A 143 7.44 2.14 18.27
N THR A 144 7.77 1.48 17.15
CA THR A 144 7.60 0.03 16.93
C THR A 144 6.17 -0.47 17.13
N SER A 145 5.19 0.43 17.15
CA SER A 145 3.78 0.09 17.29
C SER A 145 3.27 -0.72 16.09
N VAL A 146 2.28 -1.56 16.36
CA VAL A 146 1.63 -2.37 15.33
C VAL A 146 0.18 -1.92 15.21
N ASP A 147 -0.19 -1.46 14.03
CA ASP A 147 -1.57 -1.07 13.74
C ASP A 147 -2.54 -2.24 13.90
N PRO A 148 -3.83 -2.00 14.20
CA PRO A 148 -4.84 -3.04 14.34
C PRO A 148 -5.22 -3.65 12.98
N ILE A 149 -4.25 -4.34 12.36
CA ILE A 149 -4.31 -4.86 10.98
C ILE A 149 -5.61 -5.64 10.69
N PRO A 150 -6.11 -6.54 11.56
CA PRO A 150 -7.35 -7.25 11.27
C PRO A 150 -8.57 -6.32 11.10
N ALA A 151 -8.68 -5.29 11.92
CA ALA A 151 -9.78 -4.31 11.84
C ALA A 151 -9.65 -3.43 10.58
N ILE A 152 -8.43 -2.97 10.27
CA ILE A 152 -8.14 -2.21 9.04
C ILE A 152 -8.43 -3.07 7.80
N ALA A 153 -8.08 -4.36 7.82
CA ALA A 153 -8.35 -5.28 6.72
C ALA A 153 -9.86 -5.49 6.50
N ALA A 154 -10.64 -5.59 7.59
CA ALA A 154 -12.09 -5.70 7.50
C ALA A 154 -12.70 -4.44 6.86
N LEU A 155 -12.26 -3.27 7.28
CA LEU A 155 -12.67 -1.98 6.71
C LEU A 155 -12.26 -1.88 5.24
N ALA A 156 -11.01 -2.16 4.91
CA ALA A 156 -10.51 -2.10 3.53
C ALA A 156 -11.31 -3.01 2.59
N ARG A 157 -11.66 -4.22 3.05
CA ARG A 157 -12.50 -5.15 2.28
C ARG A 157 -13.90 -4.61 2.07
N ARG A 158 -14.54 -4.09 3.12
CA ARG A 158 -15.89 -3.50 3.07
C ARG A 158 -15.95 -2.33 2.11
N GLU A 159 -14.91 -1.50 2.13
CA GLU A 159 -14.84 -0.29 1.31
C GLU A 159 -14.22 -0.51 -0.09
N GLY A 160 -13.81 -1.74 -0.43
CA GLY A 160 -13.20 -2.05 -1.72
C GLY A 160 -11.81 -1.45 -1.91
N MET A 161 -11.14 -1.06 -0.82
CA MET A 161 -9.79 -0.49 -0.85
C MET A 161 -8.71 -1.60 -0.92
N TRP A 162 -7.56 -1.24 -1.48
CA TRP A 162 -6.34 -2.03 -1.34
C TRP A 162 -5.80 -1.90 0.08
N LEU A 163 -5.42 -3.02 0.68
CA LEU A 163 -4.65 -3.02 1.92
C LEU A 163 -3.17 -3.28 1.59
N HIS A 164 -2.30 -2.36 1.98
CA HIS A 164 -0.87 -2.57 2.05
C HIS A 164 -0.45 -2.66 3.53
N VAL A 165 0.34 -3.67 3.87
CA VAL A 165 0.94 -3.78 5.21
C VAL A 165 2.43 -3.49 5.07
N ASP A 166 2.86 -2.34 5.60
CA ASP A 166 4.27 -2.00 5.73
C ASP A 166 4.83 -2.73 6.97
N ALA A 167 5.55 -3.80 6.73
CA ALA A 167 6.14 -4.66 7.74
C ALA A 167 7.68 -4.64 7.67
N ALA A 168 8.26 -3.50 7.30
CA ALA A 168 9.71 -3.35 7.13
C ALA A 168 10.50 -3.66 8.40
N TYR A 169 9.86 -3.54 9.58
CA TYR A 169 10.46 -3.83 10.90
C TYR A 169 9.75 -4.97 11.66
N ALA A 170 8.89 -5.73 11.01
CA ALA A 170 8.22 -6.87 11.64
C ALA A 170 9.09 -8.14 11.64
#